data_6afb709f79796c2f68ee6ddd0d1547d7
#
_entry.id   6afb709f79796c2f68ee6ddd0d1547d7
#
_cell.length_a   1.000
_cell.length_b   1.000
_cell.length_c   1.000
_cell.angle_alpha   90.00
_cell.angle_beta   90.00
_cell.angle_gamma   90.00
#
_symmetry.space_group_name_H-M   'P 1'
#
loop_
_entity.id
_entity.type
_entity.pdbx_description
1 polymer ?
#
loop_
_entity_poly.entity_id
_entity_poly.type
_entity_poly.pdbx_seq_one_letter_code
_entity_poly.pdbx_strand_id
1 'polypeptide(L)'
;MSRYSKEDILRIVAEEDVEFVRLQFTDAFGILKNVAITSSQLKRALDNKIMFDGASIDGFVRIEESDMYLYPDLDSFTIFPWRPQQGKVARLICDVCKPDGTPFEGDPRYILKRVLKEAADMGYTFTCEFAFPCSKNAIT
;
A
#
# COMPACT_ATOMS: atom_id res chain seq x y z
N MET A 1 -17.47 2.31 5.42
CA MET A 1 -16.83 3.28 6.33
C MET A 1 -15.37 2.86 6.49
N SER A 2 -14.44 3.81 6.33
CA SER A 2 -13.03 3.55 6.59
C SER A 2 -12.83 3.25 8.07
N ARG A 3 -11.98 2.27 8.39
CA ARG A 3 -11.64 1.86 9.77
C ARG A 3 -10.87 2.95 10.51
N TYR A 4 -10.05 3.72 9.77
CA TYR A 4 -9.22 4.80 10.31
C TYR A 4 -9.44 6.10 9.54
N SER A 5 -9.47 7.23 10.24
CA SER A 5 -9.29 8.54 9.64
C SER A 5 -7.80 8.89 9.53
N LYS A 6 -7.45 9.95 8.81
CA LYS A 6 -6.08 10.48 8.75
C LYS A 6 -5.58 10.88 10.13
N GLU A 7 -6.45 11.51 10.91
CA GLU A 7 -6.19 11.97 12.26
C GLU A 7 -5.93 10.80 13.23
N ASP A 8 -6.67 9.70 13.07
CA ASP A 8 -6.44 8.48 13.86
C ASP A 8 -5.05 7.91 13.59
N ILE A 9 -4.66 7.81 12.33
CA ILE A 9 -3.34 7.28 11.96
C ILE A 9 -2.22 8.17 12.49
N LEU A 10 -2.35 9.50 12.37
CA LEU A 10 -1.36 10.45 12.91
C LEU A 10 -1.23 10.31 14.44
N ARG A 11 -2.36 10.18 15.13
CA ARG A 11 -2.39 9.99 16.59
C ARG A 11 -1.73 8.66 16.99
N ILE A 12 -2.12 7.54 16.36
CA ILE A 12 -1.57 6.21 16.65
C ILE A 12 -0.06 6.17 16.40
N VAL A 13 0.42 6.75 15.31
CA VAL A 13 1.85 6.82 14.99
C VAL A 13 2.64 7.57 16.07
N ALA A 14 2.07 8.64 16.63
CA ALA A 14 2.70 9.40 17.70
C ALA A 14 2.65 8.65 19.06
N GLU A 15 1.51 8.05 19.43
CA GLU A 15 1.32 7.31 20.67
C GLU A 15 2.18 6.02 20.72
N GLU A 16 2.35 5.36 19.59
CA GLU A 16 3.08 4.09 19.48
C GLU A 16 4.57 4.25 19.15
N ASP A 17 5.08 5.47 19.08
CA ASP A 17 6.48 5.79 18.75
C ASP A 17 6.94 5.13 17.44
N VAL A 18 6.12 5.28 16.39
CA VAL A 18 6.46 4.79 15.06
C VAL A 18 7.46 5.73 14.40
N GLU A 19 8.63 5.22 14.05
CA GLU A 19 9.71 5.99 13.46
C GLU A 19 9.61 6.07 11.94
N PHE A 20 9.27 4.93 11.30
CA PHE A 20 9.16 4.83 9.85
C PHE A 20 7.82 4.26 9.42
N VAL A 21 7.32 4.77 8.28
CA VAL A 21 6.14 4.25 7.60
C VAL A 21 6.52 3.80 6.19
N ARG A 22 6.18 2.56 5.86
CA ARG A 22 6.39 1.99 4.52
C ARG A 22 5.13 2.16 3.68
N LEU A 23 5.25 2.94 2.62
CA LEU A 23 4.22 3.07 1.58
C LEU A 23 4.45 1.95 0.58
N GLN A 24 3.59 0.93 0.60
CA GLN A 24 3.77 -0.32 -0.13
C GLN A 24 2.86 -0.36 -1.36
N PHE A 25 3.39 -0.85 -2.47
CA PHE A 25 2.67 -1.13 -3.71
C PHE A 25 3.32 -2.33 -4.41
N THR A 26 2.71 -2.87 -5.46
CA THR A 26 3.27 -3.97 -6.24
C THR A 26 3.64 -3.50 -7.64
N ASP A 27 4.70 -4.09 -8.21
CA ASP A 27 5.03 -3.91 -9.62
C ASP A 27 4.18 -4.82 -10.53
N ALA A 28 4.41 -4.75 -11.85
CA ALA A 28 3.68 -5.55 -12.83
C ALA A 28 3.90 -7.07 -12.70
N PHE A 29 4.96 -7.49 -12.01
CA PHE A 29 5.28 -8.90 -11.73
C PHE A 29 4.76 -9.38 -10.37
N GLY A 30 4.05 -8.53 -9.64
CA GLY A 30 3.53 -8.83 -8.30
C GLY A 30 4.57 -8.73 -7.18
N ILE A 31 5.74 -8.15 -7.45
CA ILE A 31 6.78 -7.96 -6.43
C ILE A 31 6.44 -6.74 -5.58
N LEU A 32 6.48 -6.94 -4.25
CA LEU A 32 6.21 -5.86 -3.31
C LEU A 32 7.36 -4.85 -3.30
N LYS A 33 7.03 -3.62 -3.63
CA LYS A 33 7.91 -2.44 -3.55
C LYS A 33 7.47 -1.54 -2.41
N ASN A 34 8.35 -0.65 -1.96
CA ASN A 34 7.96 0.37 -0.98
C ASN A 34 8.83 1.62 -1.07
N VAL A 35 8.23 2.73 -0.68
CA VAL A 35 8.93 3.98 -0.31
C VAL A 35 8.84 4.12 1.20
N ALA A 36 9.99 4.17 1.87
CA ALA A 36 10.05 4.39 3.31
C ALA A 36 10.10 5.89 3.59
N ILE A 37 9.21 6.35 4.48
CA ILE A 37 9.17 7.73 4.96
C ILE A 37 9.32 7.76 6.47
N THR A 38 9.83 8.86 7.02
CA THR A 38 9.81 9.11 8.46
C THR A 38 8.40 9.50 8.92
N SER A 39 8.10 9.32 10.20
CA SER A 39 6.81 9.74 10.79
C SER A 39 6.53 11.23 10.57
N SER A 40 7.55 12.09 10.50
CA SER A 40 7.41 13.52 10.20
C SER A 40 6.83 13.82 8.81
N GLN A 41 7.01 12.91 7.84
CA GLN A 41 6.48 13.03 6.48
C GLN A 41 5.09 12.40 6.32
N LEU A 42 4.57 11.73 7.36
CA LEU A 42 3.32 10.98 7.28
C LEU A 42 2.13 11.86 6.86
N LYS A 43 2.02 13.08 7.40
CA LYS A 43 0.96 14.02 7.00
C LYS A 43 0.98 14.30 5.50
N ARG A 44 2.17 14.50 4.93
CA ARG A 44 2.35 14.69 3.49
C ARG A 44 1.93 13.45 2.69
N ALA A 45 2.21 12.25 3.21
CA ALA A 45 1.79 10.99 2.60
C ALA A 45 0.26 10.84 2.61
N LEU A 46 -0.39 11.11 3.73
CA LEU A 46 -1.84 11.05 3.86
C LEU A 46 -2.57 12.11 3.00
N ASP A 47 -1.87 13.16 2.62
CA ASP A 47 -2.36 14.17 1.66
C ASP A 47 -2.00 13.85 0.20
N ASN A 48 -1.57 12.60 -0.08
CA ASN A 48 -1.26 12.07 -1.41
C ASN A 48 -0.11 12.84 -2.12
N LYS A 49 0.86 13.35 -1.36
CA LYS A 49 1.95 14.20 -1.85
C LYS A 49 3.32 13.53 -1.86
N ILE A 50 3.36 12.21 -1.74
CA ILE A 50 4.61 11.44 -1.89
C ILE A 50 4.73 10.97 -3.33
N MET A 51 5.75 11.47 -3.98
CA MET A 51 6.12 11.15 -5.36
C MET A 51 7.25 10.13 -5.36
N PHE A 52 7.27 9.27 -6.35
CA PHE A 52 8.38 8.38 -6.67
C PHE A 52 8.60 8.29 -8.18
N ASP A 53 9.78 7.85 -8.58
CA ASP A 53 10.11 7.62 -9.98
C ASP A 53 9.57 6.27 -10.45
N GLY A 54 8.49 6.30 -11.21
CA GLY A 54 7.86 5.11 -11.79
C GLY A 54 8.72 4.43 -12.85
N ALA A 55 9.66 5.14 -13.49
CA ALA A 55 10.58 4.55 -14.46
C ALA A 55 11.58 3.58 -13.82
N SER A 56 11.82 3.70 -12.52
CA SER A 56 12.63 2.75 -11.74
C SER A 56 11.89 1.45 -11.39
N ILE A 57 10.58 1.36 -11.72
CA ILE A 57 9.75 0.20 -11.44
C ILE A 57 9.48 -0.58 -12.73
N ASP A 58 9.89 -1.83 -12.72
CA ASP A 58 9.74 -2.73 -13.89
C ASP A 58 8.27 -2.84 -14.33
N GLY A 59 8.04 -2.57 -15.61
CA GLY A 59 6.73 -2.69 -16.23
C GLY A 59 5.79 -1.51 -16.00
N PHE A 60 6.23 -0.40 -15.35
CA PHE A 60 5.35 0.75 -15.13
C PHE A 60 5.34 1.70 -16.33
N VAL A 61 6.27 2.63 -16.39
CA VAL A 61 6.26 3.73 -17.37
C VAL A 61 7.61 3.97 -18.03
N ARG A 62 7.60 4.74 -19.11
CA ARG A 62 8.82 5.25 -19.74
C ARG A 62 9.37 6.44 -18.98
N ILE A 63 10.64 6.76 -19.21
CA ILE A 63 11.38 7.82 -18.52
C ILE A 63 10.69 9.21 -18.64
N GLU A 64 10.02 9.48 -19.77
CA GLU A 64 9.37 10.78 -20.02
C GLU A 64 8.09 11.02 -19.18
N GLU A 65 7.52 9.98 -18.57
CA GLU A 65 6.29 10.05 -17.77
C GLU A 65 6.50 9.40 -16.40
N SER A 66 7.67 9.60 -15.79
CA SER A 66 8.11 8.81 -14.65
C SER A 66 7.52 9.24 -13.30
N ASP A 67 7.07 10.49 -13.18
CA ASP A 67 6.55 11.00 -11.90
C ASP A 67 5.22 10.33 -11.54
N MET A 68 5.24 9.54 -10.45
CA MET A 68 4.06 8.85 -9.92
C MET A 68 3.84 9.22 -8.46
N TYR A 69 2.59 9.15 -8.02
CA TYR A 69 2.18 9.48 -6.66
C TYR A 69 1.58 8.28 -5.95
N LEU A 70 1.87 8.17 -4.65
CA LEU A 70 1.32 7.13 -3.78
C LEU A 70 0.11 7.66 -3.02
N TYR A 71 -1.02 6.97 -3.19
CA TYR A 71 -2.29 7.26 -2.52
C TYR A 71 -2.57 6.20 -1.47
N PRO A 72 -2.28 6.46 -0.18
CA PRO A 72 -2.44 5.47 0.88
C PRO A 72 -3.89 5.06 1.11
N ASP A 73 -4.12 3.75 1.18
CA ASP A 73 -5.36 3.17 1.66
C ASP A 73 -5.33 3.12 3.19
N LEU A 74 -6.13 3.95 3.84
CA LEU A 74 -6.12 4.12 5.30
C LEU A 74 -6.49 2.84 6.04
N ASP A 75 -7.35 2.00 5.46
CA ASP A 75 -7.78 0.73 6.06
C ASP A 75 -6.68 -0.33 6.10
N SER A 76 -5.63 -0.13 5.31
CA SER A 76 -4.45 -1.01 5.29
C SER A 76 -3.39 -0.67 6.35
N PHE A 77 -3.61 0.37 7.16
CA PHE A 77 -2.65 0.77 8.19
C PHE A 77 -2.40 -0.34 9.20
N THR A 78 -1.13 -0.66 9.41
CA THR A 78 -0.69 -1.70 10.35
C THR A 78 0.70 -1.40 10.88
N ILE A 79 0.90 -1.51 12.19
CA ILE A 79 2.22 -1.50 12.81
C ILE A 79 2.77 -2.94 12.78
N PHE A 80 4.02 -3.12 12.36
CA PHE A 80 4.62 -4.45 12.26
C PHE A 80 4.89 -5.05 13.64
N PRO A 81 4.28 -6.19 14.00
CA PRO A 81 4.40 -6.78 15.33
C PRO A 81 5.78 -7.42 15.58
N TRP A 82 6.55 -7.69 14.52
CA TRP A 82 7.88 -8.32 14.60
C TRP A 82 9.04 -7.33 14.70
N ARG A 83 8.74 -6.03 14.75
CA ARG A 83 9.76 -5.00 14.94
C ARG A 83 9.96 -4.72 16.43
N PRO A 84 11.18 -4.24 16.83
CA PRO A 84 11.47 -3.90 18.22
C PRO A 84 10.50 -2.85 18.78
N GLN A 85 10.39 -2.80 20.10
CA GLN A 85 9.52 -1.85 20.82
C GLN A 85 9.95 -0.39 20.62
N GLN A 86 11.24 -0.15 20.33
CA GLN A 86 11.78 1.16 19.96
C GLN A 86 12.01 1.20 18.45
N GLY A 87 11.69 2.35 17.81
CA GLY A 87 11.80 2.50 16.37
C GLY A 87 10.81 1.63 15.60
N LYS A 88 9.58 1.58 16.04
CA LYS A 88 8.52 0.82 15.38
C LYS A 88 8.35 1.25 13.93
N VAL A 89 7.93 0.30 13.11
CA VAL A 89 7.67 0.53 11.68
C VAL A 89 6.22 0.17 11.39
N ALA A 90 5.52 1.08 10.73
CA ALA A 90 4.18 0.84 10.19
C ALA A 90 4.22 0.71 8.67
N ARG A 91 3.10 0.28 8.10
CA ARG A 91 2.88 0.28 6.65
C ARG A 91 1.51 0.86 6.30
N LEU A 92 1.43 1.34 5.07
CA LEU A 92 0.19 1.64 4.35
C LEU A 92 0.33 1.04 2.95
N ILE A 93 -0.68 0.34 2.48
CA ILE A 93 -0.77 -0.10 1.09
C ILE A 93 -1.28 1.08 0.28
N CYS A 94 -0.68 1.33 -0.89
CA CYS A 94 -0.98 2.49 -1.71
C CYS A 94 -1.50 2.08 -3.08
N ASP A 95 -2.41 2.88 -3.62
CA ASP A 95 -2.68 2.94 -5.05
C ASP A 95 -1.64 3.84 -5.71
N VAL A 96 -1.32 3.57 -6.97
CA VAL A 96 -0.41 4.39 -7.76
C VAL A 96 -1.23 5.29 -8.66
N CYS A 97 -0.96 6.60 -8.61
CA CYS A 97 -1.65 7.60 -9.40
C CYS A 97 -0.68 8.45 -10.25
N LYS A 98 -1.18 8.98 -11.33
CA LYS A 98 -0.49 9.97 -12.17
C LYS A 98 -0.42 11.34 -11.49
N PRO A 99 0.40 12.27 -11.98
CA PRO A 99 0.50 13.63 -11.43
C PRO A 99 -0.82 14.40 -11.39
N ASP A 100 -1.75 14.12 -12.29
CA ASP A 100 -3.07 14.73 -12.34
C ASP A 100 -4.07 14.13 -11.34
N GLY A 101 -3.64 13.13 -10.54
CA GLY A 101 -4.46 12.43 -9.55
C GLY A 101 -5.31 11.29 -10.12
N THR A 102 -5.26 11.02 -11.42
CA THR A 102 -5.94 9.87 -12.00
C THR A 102 -5.21 8.56 -11.68
N PRO A 103 -5.93 7.44 -11.50
CA PRO A 103 -5.28 6.15 -11.30
C PRO A 103 -4.34 5.79 -12.46
N PHE A 104 -3.20 5.21 -12.12
CA PHE A 104 -2.31 4.66 -13.14
C PHE A 104 -2.85 3.30 -13.62
N GLU A 105 -3.07 3.16 -14.92
CA GLU A 105 -3.71 1.97 -15.52
C GLU A 105 -2.85 0.69 -15.39
N GLY A 106 -1.53 0.85 -15.22
CA GLY A 106 -0.59 -0.24 -15.01
C GLY A 106 -0.44 -0.68 -13.56
N ASP A 107 -1.11 -0.01 -12.60
CA ASP A 107 -1.13 -0.43 -11.21
C ASP A 107 -1.93 -1.73 -11.05
N PRO A 108 -1.31 -2.85 -10.63
CA PRO A 108 -2.04 -4.11 -10.41
C PRO A 108 -3.20 -3.99 -9.42
N ARG A 109 -3.07 -3.13 -8.41
CA ARG A 109 -4.12 -2.88 -7.43
C ARG A 109 -5.32 -2.16 -8.06
N TYR A 110 -5.09 -1.20 -8.95
CA TYR A 110 -6.15 -0.55 -9.72
C TYR A 110 -6.88 -1.54 -10.63
N ILE A 111 -6.13 -2.39 -11.33
CA ILE A 111 -6.71 -3.44 -12.20
C ILE A 111 -7.61 -4.36 -11.37
N LEU A 112 -7.14 -4.84 -10.22
CA LEU A 112 -7.91 -5.68 -9.33
C LEU A 112 -9.19 -5.00 -8.86
N LYS A 113 -9.12 -3.74 -8.39
CA LYS A 113 -10.29 -2.97 -7.95
C LYS A 113 -11.33 -2.81 -9.05
N ARG A 114 -10.87 -2.59 -10.29
CA ARG A 114 -11.77 -2.48 -11.44
C ARG A 114 -12.51 -3.79 -11.72
N VAL A 115 -11.80 -4.91 -11.72
CA VAL A 115 -12.41 -6.24 -11.95
C VAL A 115 -13.37 -6.61 -10.80
N LEU A 116 -13.01 -6.31 -9.55
CA LEU A 116 -13.89 -6.53 -8.40
C LEU A 116 -15.16 -5.69 -8.50
N LYS A 117 -15.06 -4.46 -9.01
CA LYS A 117 -16.23 -3.63 -9.25
C LYS A 117 -17.14 -4.22 -10.34
N GLU A 118 -16.57 -4.67 -11.46
CA GLU A 118 -17.34 -5.35 -12.53
C GLU A 118 -18.06 -6.59 -11.99
N ALA A 119 -17.39 -7.41 -11.17
CA ALA A 119 -18.01 -8.58 -10.52
C ALA A 119 -19.17 -8.17 -9.60
N ALA A 120 -18.99 -7.11 -8.81
CA ALA A 120 -20.04 -6.60 -7.92
C ALA A 120 -21.24 -6.05 -8.70
N ASP A 121 -21.01 -5.36 -9.81
CA ASP A 121 -22.08 -4.85 -10.71
C ASP A 121 -22.87 -6.02 -11.34
N MET A 122 -22.26 -7.20 -11.48
CA MET A 122 -22.92 -8.44 -11.93
C MET A 122 -23.58 -9.23 -10.78
N GLY A 123 -23.51 -8.75 -9.54
CA GLY A 123 -24.09 -9.38 -8.35
C GLY A 123 -23.20 -10.42 -7.68
N TYR A 124 -21.89 -10.49 -8.01
CA TYR A 124 -20.96 -11.42 -7.41
C TYR A 124 -20.10 -10.76 -6.33
N THR A 125 -19.84 -11.52 -5.26
CA THR A 125 -18.82 -11.18 -4.27
C THR A 125 -17.63 -12.10 -4.46
N PHE A 126 -16.46 -11.54 -4.74
CA PHE A 126 -15.23 -12.31 -4.90
C PHE A 126 -14.50 -12.41 -3.57
N THR A 127 -14.20 -13.65 -3.15
CA THR A 127 -13.39 -13.94 -1.96
C THR A 127 -12.20 -14.79 -2.38
N CYS A 128 -11.01 -14.39 -1.97
CA CYS A 128 -9.78 -15.15 -2.20
C CYS A 128 -9.27 -15.71 -0.88
N GLU A 129 -9.04 -17.01 -0.83
CA GLU A 129 -8.45 -17.70 0.32
C GLU A 129 -7.10 -18.27 -0.06
N PHE A 130 -6.08 -17.99 0.74
CA PHE A 130 -4.75 -18.58 0.59
C PHE A 130 -4.63 -19.76 1.57
N ALA A 131 -4.66 -20.99 1.05
CA ALA A 131 -4.37 -22.19 1.82
C ALA A 131 -2.86 -22.50 1.71
N PHE A 132 -2.15 -22.46 2.84
CA PHE A 132 -0.81 -23.04 2.92
C PHE A 132 -0.93 -24.52 3.21
N PRO A 133 -0.36 -25.43 2.36
CA PRO A 133 -0.34 -26.85 2.70
C PRO A 133 0.48 -27.02 3.99
N CYS A 134 -0.20 -27.33 5.07
CA CYS A 134 0.46 -27.73 6.31
C CYS A 134 1.10 -29.10 6.07
N SER A 135 2.42 -29.15 5.87
CA SER A 135 3.13 -30.43 5.82
C SER A 135 3.00 -31.07 7.19
N LYS A 136 2.39 -32.27 7.26
CA LYS A 136 2.23 -33.03 8.51
C LYS A 136 3.56 -33.45 9.15
N ASN A 137 4.70 -33.08 8.57
CA ASN A 137 6.05 -33.48 8.98
C ASN A 137 6.85 -32.37 9.66
N ALA A 138 6.24 -31.29 10.14
CA ALA A 138 6.94 -30.22 10.83
C ALA A 138 6.86 -30.34 12.38
N ILE A 139 6.51 -31.51 12.90
CA ILE A 139 6.54 -31.79 14.35
C ILE A 139 7.28 -33.12 14.54
N THR A 140 8.59 -33.06 14.58
CA THR A 140 9.48 -33.98 15.31
C THR A 140 10.63 -33.21 15.88
#